data_8fb12fcc5fb1a7a0b7df19cb50197c93
#
_entry.id   8fb12fcc5fb1a7a0b7df19cb50197c93
#
_cell.length_a   1.000
_cell.length_b   1.000
_cell.length_c   1.000
_cell.angle_alpha   90.00
_cell.angle_beta   90.00
_cell.angle_gamma   90.00
#
_symmetry.space_group_name_H-M   'P 1'
#
loop_
_entity.id
_entity.type
_entity.pdbx_description
1 polymer ?
#
loop_
_entity_poly.entity_id
_entity_poly.type
_entity_poly.pdbx_seq_one_letter_code
_entity_poly.pdbx_strand_id
1 'polypeptide(L)'
;MKEYLIRRALQLIPVLILVSLFSYFIITLAPGSPADMYITDEMTEEQERQVYIDMGLDKSIPEQYLAWVKKVLQGDLGKSLYTNHQITEEIDGKLENTILLMGAAFIFALLVAVPVGLICGMKKGSAFDQFVCGLTHVFISVPGFWLAIMLILLFSLKLGWLPTSGMHSLNNDSVIDLIKHMIMPVIVLSLENIATFIKYVRSNTISQMEEEYVMTAESKGCSGRQILFGHVMKNTLLPIITLAGMRLASLVVGSFIVESVFGWPGLGRMGMTAINNRDYPLIMAYTMLSCIVLIVGNFIADILYAAADPRVKKSMLSALDEGGK
;
A
#
# COMPACT_ATOMS: atom_id res chain seq x y z
N MET A 1 9.28 -8.56 -24.32
CA MET A 1 8.27 -7.84 -23.52
C MET A 1 6.94 -8.59 -23.41
N LYS A 2 6.22 -8.90 -24.52
CA LYS A 2 4.95 -9.64 -24.42
C LYS A 2 5.08 -10.96 -23.67
N GLU A 3 6.08 -11.75 -23.97
CA GLU A 3 6.33 -13.05 -23.35
C GLU A 3 6.65 -12.93 -21.85
N TYR A 4 7.45 -11.93 -21.46
CA TYR A 4 7.70 -11.59 -20.06
C TYR A 4 6.40 -11.25 -19.32
N LEU A 5 5.57 -10.39 -19.90
CA LEU A 5 4.30 -9.99 -19.32
C LEU A 5 3.34 -11.18 -19.12
N ILE A 6 3.27 -12.07 -20.12
CA ILE A 6 2.43 -13.28 -20.04
C ILE A 6 2.94 -14.23 -18.96
N ARG A 7 4.25 -14.55 -18.94
CA ARG A 7 4.83 -15.41 -17.88
C ARG A 7 4.62 -14.81 -16.49
N ARG A 8 4.80 -13.51 -16.35
CA ARG A 8 4.58 -12.81 -15.08
C ARG A 8 3.10 -12.89 -14.67
N ALA A 9 2.17 -12.67 -15.60
CA ALA A 9 0.74 -12.83 -15.35
C ALA A 9 0.38 -14.28 -14.96
N LEU A 10 0.97 -15.28 -15.60
CA LEU A 10 0.76 -16.69 -15.24
C LEU A 10 1.29 -17.03 -13.84
N GLN A 11 2.37 -16.40 -13.38
CA GLN A 11 2.90 -16.58 -12.02
C GLN A 11 1.95 -16.04 -10.93
N LEU A 12 1.01 -15.15 -11.28
CA LEU A 12 0.06 -14.60 -10.34
C LEU A 12 -1.03 -15.60 -9.95
N ILE A 13 -1.40 -16.49 -10.87
CA ILE A 13 -2.46 -17.49 -10.64
C ILE A 13 -2.13 -18.41 -9.46
N PRO A 14 -0.96 -19.07 -9.39
CA PRO A 14 -0.59 -19.86 -8.22
C PRO A 14 -0.57 -19.06 -6.91
N VAL A 15 -0.10 -17.81 -6.96
CA VAL A 15 -0.07 -16.94 -5.78
C VAL A 15 -1.48 -16.64 -5.27
N LEU A 16 -2.41 -16.28 -6.17
CA LEU A 16 -3.81 -16.04 -5.81
C LEU A 16 -4.48 -17.30 -5.23
N ILE A 17 -4.22 -18.46 -5.82
CA ILE A 17 -4.74 -19.74 -5.31
C ILE A 17 -4.19 -20.02 -3.89
N LEU A 18 -2.88 -19.87 -3.70
CA LEU A 18 -2.26 -20.10 -2.39
C LEU A 18 -2.79 -19.10 -1.35
N VAL A 19 -2.84 -17.81 -1.68
CA VAL A 19 -3.36 -16.78 -0.77
C VAL A 19 -4.82 -17.07 -0.41
N SER A 20 -5.67 -17.40 -1.39
CA SER A 20 -7.09 -17.71 -1.12
C SER A 20 -7.25 -18.95 -0.23
N LEU A 21 -6.46 -20.01 -0.51
CA LEU A 21 -6.50 -21.23 0.28
C LEU A 21 -6.06 -20.99 1.73
N PHE A 22 -4.91 -20.32 1.92
CA PHE A 22 -4.40 -20.02 3.26
C PHE A 22 -5.31 -19.07 4.02
N SER A 23 -5.82 -18.02 3.36
CA SER A 23 -6.74 -17.08 4.00
C SER A 23 -8.02 -17.75 4.43
N TYR A 24 -8.60 -18.59 3.58
CA TYR A 24 -9.80 -19.35 3.90
C TYR A 24 -9.56 -20.26 5.11
N PHE A 25 -8.46 -21.03 5.10
CA PHE A 25 -8.11 -21.91 6.19
C PHE A 25 -7.85 -21.17 7.51
N ILE A 26 -7.11 -20.05 7.47
CA ILE A 26 -6.84 -19.24 8.68
C ILE A 26 -8.14 -18.67 9.26
N ILE A 27 -9.05 -18.19 8.40
CA ILE A 27 -10.34 -17.64 8.85
C ILE A 27 -11.18 -18.74 9.54
N THR A 28 -11.17 -19.96 9.02
CA THR A 28 -11.92 -21.08 9.64
C THR A 28 -11.33 -21.57 10.96
N LEU A 29 -10.07 -21.23 11.27
CA LEU A 29 -9.44 -21.48 12.57
C LEU A 29 -9.76 -20.40 13.62
N ALA A 30 -10.31 -19.27 13.21
CA ALA A 30 -10.67 -18.22 14.14
C ALA A 30 -11.81 -18.69 15.08
N PRO A 31 -11.76 -18.37 16.39
CA PRO A 31 -12.82 -18.76 17.32
C PRO A 31 -14.14 -18.08 16.98
N GLY A 32 -15.23 -18.85 16.99
CA GLY A 32 -16.58 -18.44 16.61
C GLY A 32 -16.95 -18.83 15.19
N SER A 33 -18.22 -18.69 14.85
CA SER A 33 -18.79 -19.07 13.55
C SER A 33 -19.39 -17.84 12.86
N PRO A 34 -19.37 -17.77 11.52
CA PRO A 34 -20.17 -16.78 10.78
C PRO A 34 -21.66 -16.87 11.13
N ALA A 35 -22.15 -18.04 11.52
CA ALA A 35 -23.54 -18.26 11.94
C ALA A 35 -23.89 -17.54 13.24
N ASP A 36 -22.90 -17.29 14.12
CA ASP A 36 -23.12 -16.67 15.43
C ASP A 36 -23.79 -15.29 15.33
N MET A 37 -23.66 -14.59 14.20
CA MET A 37 -24.33 -13.31 13.97
C MET A 37 -25.84 -13.44 13.72
N TYR A 38 -26.30 -14.62 13.33
CA TYR A 38 -27.71 -14.90 13.01
C TYR A 38 -28.40 -15.74 14.07
N ILE A 39 -27.63 -16.31 15.02
CA ILE A 39 -28.14 -17.12 16.13
C ILE A 39 -28.49 -16.18 17.29
N THR A 40 -29.71 -16.28 17.80
CA THR A 40 -30.20 -15.54 18.97
C THR A 40 -30.57 -16.51 20.09
N ASP A 41 -30.48 -16.06 21.34
CA ASP A 41 -30.82 -16.87 22.52
C ASP A 41 -32.27 -17.44 22.53
N GLU A 42 -33.11 -16.93 21.63
CA GLU A 42 -34.51 -17.37 21.49
C GLU A 42 -34.69 -18.50 20.45
N MET A 43 -33.64 -18.84 19.68
CA MET A 43 -33.68 -19.89 18.66
C MET A 43 -33.64 -21.27 19.29
N THR A 44 -34.39 -22.21 18.68
CA THR A 44 -34.29 -23.65 18.99
C THR A 44 -33.07 -24.25 18.32
N GLU A 45 -32.55 -25.38 18.87
CA GLU A 45 -31.42 -26.11 18.26
C GLU A 45 -31.65 -26.46 16.78
N GLU A 46 -32.91 -26.69 16.39
CA GLU A 46 -33.30 -27.00 15.02
C GLU A 46 -33.21 -25.76 14.10
N GLN A 47 -33.55 -24.57 14.61
CA GLN A 47 -33.41 -23.31 13.92
C GLN A 47 -31.94 -22.92 13.77
N GLU A 48 -31.13 -23.09 14.82
CA GLU A 48 -29.69 -22.89 14.74
C GLU A 48 -29.04 -23.79 13.67
N ARG A 49 -29.38 -25.08 13.70
CA ARG A 49 -28.90 -26.04 12.70
C ARG A 49 -29.30 -25.65 11.28
N GLN A 50 -30.51 -25.11 11.10
CA GLN A 50 -30.97 -24.66 9.79
C GLN A 50 -30.10 -23.47 9.30
N VAL A 51 -29.72 -22.53 10.16
CA VAL A 51 -28.79 -21.43 9.83
C VAL A 51 -27.45 -21.96 9.34
N TYR A 52 -26.87 -22.97 10.03
CA TYR A 52 -25.63 -23.61 9.57
C TYR A 52 -25.76 -24.27 8.19
N ILE A 53 -26.88 -24.93 7.92
CA ILE A 53 -27.15 -25.57 6.62
C ILE A 53 -27.33 -24.52 5.53
N ASP A 54 -28.11 -23.49 5.78
CA ASP A 54 -28.40 -22.41 4.81
C ASP A 54 -27.12 -21.64 4.43
N MET A 55 -26.20 -21.48 5.37
CA MET A 55 -24.88 -20.90 5.14
C MET A 55 -23.86 -21.89 4.53
N GLY A 56 -24.21 -23.18 4.44
CA GLY A 56 -23.33 -24.25 3.94
C GLY A 56 -22.16 -24.58 4.88
N LEU A 57 -22.27 -24.23 6.16
CA LEU A 57 -21.26 -24.47 7.19
C LEU A 57 -21.29 -25.90 7.74
N ASP A 58 -22.32 -26.67 7.38
CA ASP A 58 -22.47 -28.11 7.65
C ASP A 58 -21.53 -28.98 6.80
N LYS A 59 -20.97 -28.42 5.72
CA LYS A 59 -20.06 -29.10 4.80
C LYS A 59 -18.63 -29.10 5.31
N SER A 60 -17.80 -30.02 4.77
CA SER A 60 -16.37 -30.01 5.06
C SER A 60 -15.69 -28.71 4.57
N ILE A 61 -14.62 -28.26 5.25
CA ILE A 61 -13.88 -27.02 4.89
C ILE A 61 -13.47 -27.02 3.41
N PRO A 62 -12.95 -28.11 2.82
CA PRO A 62 -12.63 -28.14 1.39
C PRO A 62 -13.86 -27.91 0.48
N GLU A 63 -15.01 -28.47 0.84
CA GLU A 63 -16.26 -28.28 0.08
C GLU A 63 -16.76 -26.84 0.16
N GLN A 64 -16.68 -26.22 1.34
CA GLN A 64 -17.00 -24.81 1.53
C GLN A 64 -16.07 -23.92 0.68
N TYR A 65 -14.76 -24.18 0.70
CA TYR A 65 -13.78 -23.46 -0.11
C TYR A 65 -14.07 -23.57 -1.61
N LEU A 66 -14.31 -24.79 -2.11
CA LEU A 66 -14.62 -25.02 -3.52
C LEU A 66 -15.92 -24.31 -3.96
N ALA A 67 -16.94 -24.32 -3.09
CA ALA A 67 -18.19 -23.60 -3.33
C ALA A 67 -17.96 -22.09 -3.41
N TRP A 68 -17.13 -21.54 -2.51
CA TRP A 68 -16.73 -20.14 -2.52
C TRP A 68 -15.95 -19.79 -3.80
N VAL A 69 -14.94 -20.55 -4.17
CA VAL A 69 -14.15 -20.35 -5.41
C VAL A 69 -15.07 -20.34 -6.63
N LYS A 70 -16.02 -21.28 -6.70
CA LYS A 70 -16.98 -21.36 -7.81
C LYS A 70 -17.82 -20.08 -7.94
N LYS A 71 -18.31 -19.53 -6.82
CA LYS A 71 -19.05 -18.25 -6.80
C LYS A 71 -18.17 -17.08 -7.26
N VAL A 72 -16.96 -16.98 -6.72
CA VAL A 72 -16.01 -15.91 -7.10
C VAL A 72 -15.68 -15.94 -8.59
N LEU A 73 -15.47 -17.14 -9.17
CA LEU A 73 -15.24 -17.28 -10.63
C LEU A 73 -16.45 -16.88 -11.48
N GLN A 74 -17.65 -16.87 -10.90
CA GLN A 74 -18.87 -16.38 -11.55
C GLN A 74 -19.10 -14.87 -11.33
N GLY A 75 -18.18 -14.19 -10.61
CA GLY A 75 -18.29 -12.79 -10.24
C GLY A 75 -19.16 -12.51 -9.01
N ASP A 76 -19.62 -13.57 -8.32
CA ASP A 76 -20.38 -13.45 -7.08
C ASP A 76 -19.43 -13.51 -5.89
N LEU A 77 -19.17 -12.35 -5.28
CA LEU A 77 -18.38 -12.25 -4.04
C LEU A 77 -19.21 -12.52 -2.78
N GLY A 78 -20.52 -12.70 -2.93
CA GLY A 78 -21.47 -12.88 -1.85
C GLY A 78 -21.92 -11.57 -1.21
N LYS A 79 -22.50 -11.69 -0.02
CA LYS A 79 -23.00 -10.57 0.79
C LYS A 79 -22.18 -10.44 2.06
N SER A 80 -22.02 -9.21 2.51
CA SER A 80 -21.53 -8.90 3.85
C SER A 80 -22.50 -9.47 4.89
N LEU A 81 -21.99 -10.17 5.89
CA LEU A 81 -22.81 -10.70 6.99
C LEU A 81 -23.26 -9.57 7.93
N TYR A 82 -22.48 -8.51 8.02
CA TYR A 82 -22.75 -7.38 8.92
C TYR A 82 -23.72 -6.37 8.33
N THR A 83 -23.54 -5.97 7.05
CA THR A 83 -24.39 -4.96 6.40
C THR A 83 -25.51 -5.55 5.58
N ASN A 84 -25.43 -6.85 5.24
CA ASN A 84 -26.32 -7.58 4.31
C ASN A 84 -26.35 -7.02 2.87
N HIS A 85 -25.41 -6.11 2.53
CA HIS A 85 -25.22 -5.60 1.18
C HIS A 85 -24.34 -6.52 0.34
N GLN A 86 -24.42 -6.38 -0.99
CA GLN A 86 -23.49 -7.09 -1.87
C GLN A 86 -22.07 -6.59 -1.62
N ILE A 87 -21.10 -7.51 -1.57
CA ILE A 87 -19.69 -7.17 -1.32
C ILE A 87 -19.15 -6.27 -2.44
N THR A 88 -19.65 -6.42 -3.69
CA THR A 88 -19.32 -5.54 -4.82
C THR A 88 -19.71 -4.09 -4.55
N GLU A 89 -20.87 -3.85 -3.93
CA GLU A 89 -21.31 -2.51 -3.52
C GLU A 89 -20.49 -1.96 -2.36
N GLU A 90 -20.07 -2.84 -1.42
CA GLU A 90 -19.20 -2.45 -0.31
C GLU A 90 -17.79 -2.01 -0.78
N ILE A 91 -17.28 -2.58 -1.86
CA ILE A 91 -15.97 -2.26 -2.44
C ILE A 91 -16.01 -0.98 -3.27
N ASP A 92 -17.19 -0.64 -3.83
CA ASP A 92 -17.35 0.49 -4.73
C ASP A 92 -16.85 1.80 -4.11
N GLY A 93 -16.09 2.56 -4.89
CA GLY A 93 -15.45 3.80 -4.46
C GLY A 93 -14.33 3.66 -3.43
N LYS A 94 -14.25 2.55 -2.66
CA LYS A 94 -13.25 2.40 -1.59
C LYS A 94 -11.84 2.18 -2.13
N LEU A 95 -11.71 1.45 -3.23
CA LEU A 95 -10.42 1.26 -3.91
C LEU A 95 -9.86 2.60 -4.40
N GLU A 96 -10.69 3.41 -5.02
CA GLU A 96 -10.29 4.74 -5.53
C GLU A 96 -9.85 5.66 -4.40
N ASN A 97 -10.57 5.65 -3.28
CA ASN A 97 -10.24 6.45 -2.10
C ASN A 97 -8.89 6.03 -1.49
N THR A 98 -8.64 4.72 -1.42
CA THR A 98 -7.32 4.20 -0.98
C THR A 98 -6.22 4.63 -1.93
N ILE A 99 -6.41 4.47 -3.25
CA ILE A 99 -5.41 4.85 -4.27
C ILE A 99 -5.14 6.36 -4.22
N LEU A 100 -6.17 7.18 -4.05
CA LEU A 100 -6.02 8.64 -3.92
C LEU A 100 -5.15 9.00 -2.70
N LEU A 101 -5.47 8.46 -1.54
CA LEU A 101 -4.74 8.75 -0.30
C LEU A 101 -3.28 8.28 -0.38
N MET A 102 -3.08 7.03 -0.82
CA MET A 102 -1.76 6.44 -0.92
C MET A 102 -0.92 7.09 -2.00
N GLY A 103 -1.52 7.40 -3.16
CA GLY A 103 -0.86 8.13 -4.24
C GLY A 103 -0.40 9.51 -3.78
N ALA A 104 -1.25 10.24 -3.06
CA ALA A 104 -0.90 11.55 -2.50
C ALA A 104 0.26 11.44 -1.49
N ALA A 105 0.21 10.46 -0.58
CA ALA A 105 1.27 10.22 0.39
C ALA A 105 2.60 9.86 -0.29
N PHE A 106 2.55 9.06 -1.33
CA PHE A 106 3.72 8.65 -2.09
C PHE A 106 4.36 9.81 -2.86
N ILE A 107 3.54 10.58 -3.57
CA ILE A 107 4.02 11.77 -4.29
C ILE A 107 4.62 12.77 -3.32
N PHE A 108 3.97 13.02 -2.19
CA PHE A 108 4.48 13.89 -1.15
C PHE A 108 5.82 13.39 -0.59
N ALA A 109 5.93 12.08 -0.35
CA ALA A 109 7.19 11.49 0.10
C ALA A 109 8.34 11.73 -0.88
N LEU A 110 8.12 11.53 -2.18
CA LEU A 110 9.14 11.78 -3.20
C LEU A 110 9.49 13.26 -3.33
N LEU A 111 8.49 14.14 -3.31
CA LEU A 111 8.69 15.59 -3.40
C LEU A 111 9.56 16.16 -2.26
N VAL A 112 9.45 15.56 -1.06
CA VAL A 112 10.27 15.94 0.09
C VAL A 112 11.62 15.21 0.08
N ALA A 113 11.62 13.90 -0.14
CA ALA A 113 12.81 13.09 0.06
C ALA A 113 13.88 13.30 -1.02
N VAL A 114 13.48 13.51 -2.27
CA VAL A 114 14.44 13.66 -3.36
C VAL A 114 15.30 14.91 -3.17
N PRO A 115 14.74 16.14 -3.03
CA PRO A 115 15.57 17.33 -2.85
C PRO A 115 16.38 17.30 -1.56
N VAL A 116 15.79 16.82 -0.45
CA VAL A 116 16.49 16.73 0.84
C VAL A 116 17.65 15.73 0.75
N GLY A 117 17.43 14.54 0.18
CA GLY A 117 18.46 13.52 0.01
C GLY A 117 19.61 13.98 -0.90
N LEU A 118 19.33 14.67 -2.01
CA LEU A 118 20.33 15.26 -2.89
C LEU A 118 21.20 16.29 -2.15
N ILE A 119 20.58 17.19 -1.37
CA ILE A 119 21.31 18.20 -0.58
C ILE A 119 22.18 17.53 0.49
N CYS A 120 21.65 16.53 1.20
CA CYS A 120 22.40 15.76 2.20
C CYS A 120 23.60 15.05 1.58
N GLY A 121 23.42 14.41 0.42
CA GLY A 121 24.50 13.72 -0.29
C GLY A 121 25.59 14.67 -0.77
N MET A 122 25.22 15.82 -1.34
CA MET A 122 26.16 16.85 -1.77
C MET A 122 26.94 17.47 -0.59
N LYS A 123 26.29 17.61 0.57
CA LYS A 123 26.89 18.21 1.78
C LYS A 123 27.19 17.16 2.86
N LYS A 124 27.71 15.99 2.46
CA LYS A 124 28.07 14.89 3.33
C LYS A 124 28.82 15.37 4.58
N GLY A 125 28.35 14.97 5.78
CA GLY A 125 28.98 15.31 7.06
C GLY A 125 28.65 16.70 7.60
N SER A 126 27.91 17.56 6.86
CA SER A 126 27.46 18.85 7.36
C SER A 126 26.45 18.72 8.51
N ALA A 127 26.26 19.78 9.31
CA ALA A 127 25.27 19.80 10.38
C ALA A 127 23.85 19.52 9.87
N PHE A 128 23.52 20.00 8.66
CA PHE A 128 22.22 19.71 8.00
C PHE A 128 22.09 18.22 7.70
N ASP A 129 23.12 17.62 7.11
CA ASP A 129 23.13 16.18 6.80
C ASP A 129 22.97 15.32 8.07
N GLN A 130 23.72 15.64 9.12
CA GLN A 130 23.62 14.92 10.39
C GLN A 130 22.23 15.07 11.03
N PHE A 131 21.67 16.28 11.03
CA PHE A 131 20.32 16.54 11.53
C PHE A 131 19.27 15.75 10.78
N VAL A 132 19.30 15.79 9.44
CA VAL A 132 18.35 15.04 8.60
C VAL A 132 18.50 13.54 8.80
N CYS A 133 19.74 13.01 8.88
CA CYS A 133 19.97 11.59 9.20
C CYS A 133 19.39 11.22 10.56
N GLY A 134 19.57 12.04 11.59
CA GLY A 134 18.93 11.84 12.89
C GLY A 134 17.41 11.82 12.80
N LEU A 135 16.83 12.77 12.08
CA LEU A 135 15.38 12.88 11.87
C LEU A 135 14.81 11.66 11.13
N THR A 136 15.53 11.11 10.15
CA THR A 136 15.08 9.88 9.46
C THR A 136 15.00 8.67 10.39
N HIS A 137 15.85 8.57 11.42
CA HIS A 137 15.74 7.51 12.41
C HIS A 137 14.51 7.69 13.29
N VAL A 138 14.20 8.93 13.69
CA VAL A 138 12.96 9.24 14.42
C VAL A 138 11.74 8.84 13.60
N PHE A 139 11.68 9.21 12.31
CA PHE A 139 10.54 8.92 11.44
C PHE A 139 10.27 7.41 11.27
N ILE A 140 11.32 6.59 11.26
CA ILE A 140 11.17 5.13 11.16
C ILE A 140 10.76 4.52 12.52
N SER A 141 11.18 5.13 13.62
CA SER A 141 10.96 4.57 14.97
C SER A 141 9.58 4.91 15.54
N VAL A 142 8.94 5.96 15.08
CA VAL A 142 7.63 6.39 15.58
C VAL A 142 6.53 5.53 14.96
N PRO A 143 5.71 4.82 15.78
CA PRO A 143 4.59 4.05 15.25
C PRO A 143 3.56 4.97 14.56
N GLY A 144 3.21 4.62 13.30
CA GLY A 144 2.29 5.47 12.51
C GLY A 144 0.94 5.72 13.18
N PHE A 145 0.35 4.69 13.82
CA PHE A 145 -0.93 4.87 14.52
C PHE A 145 -0.82 5.83 15.71
N TRP A 146 0.28 5.78 16.45
CA TRP A 146 0.52 6.69 17.57
C TRP A 146 0.63 8.13 17.08
N LEU A 147 1.41 8.34 16.00
CA LEU A 147 1.55 9.64 15.37
C LEU A 147 0.20 10.16 14.86
N ALA A 148 -0.62 9.32 14.24
CA ALA A 148 -1.95 9.67 13.78
C ALA A 148 -2.81 10.24 14.92
N ILE A 149 -2.85 9.53 16.05
CA ILE A 149 -3.59 9.97 17.24
C ILE A 149 -3.04 11.30 17.78
N MET A 150 -1.72 11.45 17.85
CA MET A 150 -1.10 12.71 18.32
C MET A 150 -1.42 13.89 17.41
N LEU A 151 -1.42 13.69 16.09
CA LEU A 151 -1.81 14.74 15.14
C LEU A 151 -3.28 15.12 15.29
N ILE A 152 -4.20 14.18 15.46
CA ILE A 152 -5.62 14.45 15.72
C ILE A 152 -5.77 15.25 17.01
N LEU A 153 -5.14 14.82 18.10
CA LEU A 153 -5.21 15.51 19.39
C LEU A 153 -4.72 16.95 19.28
N LEU A 154 -3.60 17.17 18.57
CA LEU A 154 -3.01 18.50 18.44
C LEU A 154 -3.76 19.38 17.45
N PHE A 155 -3.87 18.93 16.20
CA PHE A 155 -4.35 19.79 15.11
C PHE A 155 -5.86 19.86 14.99
N SER A 156 -6.58 18.82 15.41
CA SER A 156 -8.03 18.82 15.33
C SER A 156 -8.67 19.23 16.66
N LEU A 157 -8.33 18.55 17.75
CA LEU A 157 -9.04 18.78 19.02
C LEU A 157 -8.53 20.01 19.77
N LYS A 158 -7.20 20.23 19.82
CA LYS A 158 -6.63 21.36 20.57
C LYS A 158 -6.62 22.66 19.78
N LEU A 159 -6.19 22.60 18.50
CA LEU A 159 -6.04 23.80 17.66
C LEU A 159 -7.26 24.08 16.77
N GLY A 160 -8.10 23.07 16.47
CA GLY A 160 -9.26 23.24 15.60
C GLY A 160 -8.92 23.57 14.13
N TRP A 161 -7.69 23.25 13.68
CA TRP A 161 -7.22 23.63 12.34
C TRP A 161 -7.62 22.65 11.25
N LEU A 162 -7.66 21.37 11.59
CA LEU A 162 -7.90 20.28 10.66
C LEU A 162 -9.05 19.39 11.16
N PRO A 163 -9.80 18.73 10.26
CA PRO A 163 -10.86 17.81 10.64
C PRO A 163 -10.28 16.56 11.34
N THR A 164 -11.10 15.94 12.21
CA THR A 164 -10.69 14.74 12.96
C THR A 164 -10.67 13.48 12.13
N SER A 165 -11.65 13.34 11.22
CA SER A 165 -11.89 12.08 10.50
C SER A 165 -12.76 12.30 9.25
N GLY A 166 -12.82 11.26 8.40
CA GLY A 166 -13.59 11.27 7.18
C GLY A 166 -12.81 11.78 5.97
N MET A 167 -13.48 11.85 4.84
CA MET A 167 -12.95 12.35 3.58
C MET A 167 -13.47 13.76 3.28
N HIS A 168 -14.66 14.07 3.77
CA HIS A 168 -15.34 15.35 3.58
C HIS A 168 -16.09 15.76 4.84
N SER A 169 -16.28 17.06 5.00
CA SER A 169 -17.20 17.64 6.00
C SER A 169 -18.65 17.47 5.52
N LEU A 170 -19.59 17.48 6.45
CA LEU A 170 -21.01 17.39 6.13
C LEU A 170 -21.42 18.49 5.12
N ASN A 171 -22.03 18.08 4.02
CA ASN A 171 -22.49 18.96 2.94
C ASN A 171 -21.42 19.82 2.27
N ASN A 172 -20.17 19.37 2.27
CA ASN A 172 -19.05 20.08 1.64
C ASN A 172 -18.12 19.13 0.88
N ASP A 173 -18.37 18.96 -0.41
CA ASP A 173 -17.56 18.11 -1.29
C ASP A 173 -16.50 18.90 -2.06
N SER A 174 -16.06 20.06 -1.52
CA SER A 174 -15.06 20.87 -2.19
C SER A 174 -13.67 20.24 -2.12
N VAL A 175 -12.86 20.49 -3.16
CA VAL A 175 -11.45 20.02 -3.21
C VAL A 175 -10.62 20.56 -2.03
N ILE A 176 -10.91 21.77 -1.56
CA ILE A 176 -10.22 22.35 -0.40
C ILE A 176 -10.54 21.59 0.87
N ASP A 177 -11.79 21.16 1.04
CA ASP A 177 -12.21 20.33 2.16
C ASP A 177 -11.53 18.95 2.13
N LEU A 178 -11.53 18.31 0.96
CA LEU A 178 -10.80 17.06 0.73
C LEU A 178 -9.31 17.19 1.13
N ILE A 179 -8.63 18.24 0.66
CA ILE A 179 -7.22 18.47 0.99
C ILE A 179 -7.02 18.59 2.50
N LYS A 180 -7.89 19.31 3.22
CA LYS A 180 -7.82 19.43 4.69
C LYS A 180 -7.92 18.07 5.39
N HIS A 181 -8.81 17.17 4.90
CA HIS A 181 -8.96 15.82 5.43
C HIS A 181 -7.75 14.92 5.10
N MET A 182 -7.06 15.19 3.98
CA MET A 182 -5.90 14.42 3.56
C MET A 182 -4.59 14.80 4.27
N ILE A 183 -4.43 16.03 4.78
CA ILE A 183 -3.14 16.52 5.33
C ILE A 183 -2.55 15.57 6.36
N MET A 184 -3.27 15.27 7.41
CA MET A 184 -2.76 14.42 8.50
C MET A 184 -2.50 12.98 8.06
N PRO A 185 -3.45 12.28 7.41
CA PRO A 185 -3.20 10.94 6.90
C PRO A 185 -2.00 10.87 5.94
N VAL A 186 -1.87 11.83 5.02
CA VAL A 186 -0.76 11.91 4.07
C VAL A 186 0.58 12.07 4.80
N ILE A 187 0.65 12.94 5.81
CA ILE A 187 1.87 13.10 6.63
C ILE A 187 2.24 11.76 7.27
N VAL A 188 1.31 11.10 7.95
CA VAL A 188 1.58 9.83 8.64
C VAL A 188 2.08 8.76 7.68
N LEU A 189 1.39 8.55 6.54
CA LEU A 189 1.72 7.53 5.55
C LEU A 189 3.02 7.83 4.80
N SER A 190 3.40 9.09 4.69
CA SER A 190 4.60 9.50 3.95
C SER A 190 5.88 9.42 4.78
N LEU A 191 5.84 9.53 6.10
CA LEU A 191 7.05 9.70 6.94
C LEU A 191 8.05 8.56 6.80
N GLU A 192 7.61 7.30 6.86
CA GLU A 192 8.51 6.16 6.70
C GLU A 192 9.13 6.13 5.29
N ASN A 193 8.32 6.45 4.26
CA ASN A 193 8.78 6.54 2.88
C ASN A 193 9.77 7.69 2.69
N ILE A 194 9.50 8.88 3.27
CA ILE A 194 10.42 10.02 3.27
C ILE A 194 11.76 9.61 3.85
N ALA A 195 11.77 8.98 5.02
CA ALA A 195 13.01 8.56 5.67
C ALA A 195 13.78 7.54 4.83
N THR A 196 13.09 6.56 4.26
CA THR A 196 13.68 5.55 3.39
C THR A 196 14.27 6.19 2.13
N PHE A 197 13.49 6.99 1.41
CA PHE A 197 13.95 7.63 0.18
C PHE A 197 15.09 8.62 0.43
N ILE A 198 15.06 9.41 1.51
CA ILE A 198 16.20 10.29 1.87
C ILE A 198 17.49 9.48 2.00
N LYS A 199 17.48 8.36 2.73
CA LYS A 199 18.66 7.51 2.92
C LYS A 199 19.21 6.98 1.59
N TYR A 200 18.32 6.49 0.72
CA TYR A 200 18.72 5.97 -0.59
C TYR A 200 19.23 7.07 -1.53
N VAL A 201 18.49 8.18 -1.65
CA VAL A 201 18.92 9.33 -2.49
C VAL A 201 20.25 9.87 -1.99
N ARG A 202 20.41 10.06 -0.69
CA ARG A 202 21.65 10.52 -0.08
C ARG A 202 22.83 9.58 -0.40
N SER A 203 22.66 8.28 -0.18
CA SER A 203 23.72 7.30 -0.42
C SER A 203 24.14 7.27 -1.88
N ASN A 204 23.16 7.23 -2.79
CA ASN A 204 23.45 7.25 -4.23
C ASN A 204 24.08 8.58 -4.66
N THR A 205 23.64 9.71 -4.12
CA THR A 205 24.27 11.01 -4.42
C THR A 205 25.73 11.03 -3.99
N ILE A 206 26.05 10.51 -2.82
CA ILE A 206 27.45 10.42 -2.35
C ILE A 206 28.28 9.58 -3.31
N SER A 207 27.81 8.37 -3.69
CA SER A 207 28.52 7.53 -4.67
C SER A 207 28.70 8.24 -6.00
N GLN A 208 27.67 8.93 -6.50
CA GLN A 208 27.75 9.62 -7.79
C GLN A 208 28.67 10.85 -7.75
N MET A 209 28.80 11.51 -6.60
CA MET A 209 29.75 12.64 -6.43
C MET A 209 31.21 12.19 -6.42
N GLU A 210 31.51 10.91 -6.18
CA GLU A 210 32.85 10.33 -6.19
C GLU A 210 33.26 9.80 -7.60
N GLU A 211 32.39 9.90 -8.61
CA GLU A 211 32.63 9.39 -9.97
C GLU A 211 33.50 10.32 -10.81
N GLU A 212 34.29 9.76 -11.75
CA GLU A 212 35.24 10.50 -12.61
C GLU A 212 34.58 11.60 -13.46
N TYR A 213 33.32 11.44 -13.87
CA TYR A 213 32.63 12.47 -14.64
C TYR A 213 32.37 13.73 -13.84
N VAL A 214 32.26 13.63 -12.51
CA VAL A 214 32.12 14.79 -11.61
C VAL A 214 33.43 15.56 -11.58
N MET A 215 34.57 14.87 -11.39
CA MET A 215 35.90 15.49 -11.43
C MET A 215 36.15 16.19 -12.79
N THR A 216 35.70 15.57 -13.88
CA THR A 216 35.78 16.19 -15.22
C THR A 216 34.94 17.46 -15.33
N ALA A 217 33.72 17.46 -14.75
CA ALA A 217 32.85 18.65 -14.74
C ALA A 217 33.43 19.79 -13.88
N GLU A 218 34.02 19.46 -12.73
CA GLU A 218 34.72 20.42 -11.86
C GLU A 218 35.91 21.05 -12.57
N SER A 219 36.72 20.24 -13.27
CA SER A 219 37.86 20.71 -14.05
C SER A 219 37.47 21.66 -15.20
N LYS A 220 36.22 21.54 -15.69
CA LYS A 220 35.61 22.46 -16.66
C LYS A 220 34.99 23.70 -16.03
N GLY A 221 35.11 23.89 -14.72
CA GLY A 221 34.59 25.04 -14.01
C GLY A 221 33.08 25.04 -13.71
N CYS A 222 32.43 23.87 -13.79
CA CYS A 222 31.02 23.78 -13.43
C CYS A 222 30.83 23.99 -11.93
N SER A 223 29.83 24.81 -11.56
CA SER A 223 29.45 25.00 -10.16
C SER A 223 28.84 23.73 -9.57
N GLY A 224 28.92 23.54 -8.25
CA GLY A 224 28.33 22.35 -7.56
C GLY A 224 26.83 22.18 -7.85
N ARG A 225 26.08 23.27 -8.05
CA ARG A 225 24.66 23.18 -8.49
C ARG A 225 24.52 22.64 -9.89
N GLN A 226 25.35 23.09 -10.83
CA GLN A 226 25.33 22.60 -12.22
C GLN A 226 25.70 21.09 -12.26
N ILE A 227 26.67 20.67 -11.46
CA ILE A 227 27.07 19.27 -11.32
C ILE A 227 25.92 18.44 -10.77
N LEU A 228 25.29 18.89 -9.67
CA LEU A 228 24.19 18.20 -9.02
C LEU A 228 22.99 17.98 -9.97
N PHE A 229 22.45 19.06 -10.51
CA PHE A 229 21.23 19.01 -11.32
C PHE A 229 21.49 18.58 -12.77
N GLY A 230 22.66 18.88 -13.34
CA GLY A 230 22.99 18.53 -14.71
C GLY A 230 23.50 17.11 -14.91
N HIS A 231 24.21 16.57 -13.93
CA HIS A 231 24.93 15.29 -14.08
C HIS A 231 24.53 14.25 -13.01
N VAL A 232 24.64 14.59 -11.72
CA VAL A 232 24.49 13.65 -10.61
C VAL A 232 23.04 13.23 -10.40
N MET A 233 22.10 14.17 -10.38
CA MET A 233 20.68 13.90 -10.09
C MET A 233 20.09 12.81 -11.01
N LYS A 234 20.37 12.88 -12.30
CA LYS A 234 19.84 11.93 -13.28
C LYS A 234 20.28 10.49 -12.97
N ASN A 235 21.58 10.30 -12.65
CA ASN A 235 22.12 8.99 -12.31
C ASN A 235 21.69 8.52 -10.91
N THR A 236 21.58 9.44 -9.95
CA THR A 236 21.07 9.16 -8.60
C THR A 236 19.63 8.67 -8.60
N LEU A 237 18.78 9.24 -9.47
CA LEU A 237 17.35 8.91 -9.49
C LEU A 237 17.02 7.59 -10.18
N LEU A 238 17.89 7.04 -11.03
CA LEU A 238 17.65 5.74 -11.68
C LEU A 238 17.33 4.62 -10.69
N PRO A 239 18.14 4.35 -9.63
CA PRO A 239 17.80 3.35 -8.61
C PRO A 239 16.58 3.72 -7.78
N ILE A 240 16.27 5.02 -7.64
CA ILE A 240 15.11 5.50 -6.89
C ILE A 240 13.81 5.16 -7.61
N ILE A 241 13.76 5.22 -8.94
CA ILE A 241 12.60 4.80 -9.73
C ILE A 241 12.26 3.33 -9.44
N THR A 242 13.28 2.48 -9.35
CA THR A 242 13.11 1.07 -8.98
C THR A 242 12.55 0.89 -7.57
N LEU A 243 13.18 1.55 -6.59
CA LEU A 243 12.74 1.51 -5.21
C LEU A 243 11.30 2.05 -5.08
N ALA A 244 10.99 3.14 -5.77
CA ALA A 244 9.66 3.73 -5.81
C ALA A 244 8.62 2.75 -6.35
N GLY A 245 8.94 2.04 -7.43
CA GLY A 245 8.09 0.99 -7.99
C GLY A 245 7.81 -0.13 -7.00
N MET A 246 8.83 -0.64 -6.31
CA MET A 246 8.67 -1.68 -5.28
C MET A 246 7.82 -1.20 -4.09
N ARG A 247 7.97 0.07 -3.69
CA ARG A 247 7.21 0.67 -2.59
C ARG A 247 5.76 0.98 -2.96
N LEU A 248 5.47 1.23 -4.23
CA LEU A 248 4.10 1.49 -4.71
C LEU A 248 3.17 0.31 -4.37
N ALA A 249 3.63 -0.91 -4.50
CA ALA A 249 2.88 -2.10 -4.19
C ALA A 249 2.58 -2.26 -2.68
N SER A 250 3.52 -1.86 -1.82
CA SER A 250 3.36 -1.98 -0.36
C SER A 250 2.43 -0.92 0.24
N LEU A 251 2.11 0.13 -0.51
CA LEU A 251 1.26 1.23 -0.04
C LEU A 251 -0.15 0.76 0.35
N VAL A 252 -0.75 -0.14 -0.42
CA VAL A 252 -2.12 -0.60 -0.19
C VAL A 252 -2.26 -1.33 1.14
N VAL A 253 -1.24 -2.09 1.53
CA VAL A 253 -1.22 -2.81 2.81
C VAL A 253 -0.98 -1.85 3.99
N GLY A 254 -0.18 -0.80 3.79
CA GLY A 254 0.18 0.17 4.85
C GLY A 254 -0.95 1.11 5.27
N SER A 255 -2.00 1.26 4.48
CA SER A 255 -3.09 2.21 4.76
C SER A 255 -4.11 1.71 5.79
N PHE A 256 -4.17 0.40 6.03
CA PHE A 256 -5.18 -0.26 6.87
C PHE A 256 -5.44 0.43 8.22
N ILE A 257 -4.38 0.65 9.00
CA ILE A 257 -4.48 1.29 10.32
C ILE A 257 -4.77 2.79 10.18
N VAL A 258 -4.10 3.46 9.27
CA VAL A 258 -4.23 4.92 9.10
C VAL A 258 -5.63 5.28 8.61
N GLU A 259 -6.16 4.56 7.63
CA GLU A 259 -7.54 4.74 7.17
C GLU A 259 -8.55 4.53 8.30
N SER A 260 -8.32 3.54 9.16
CA SER A 260 -9.20 3.26 10.30
C SER A 260 -9.15 4.37 11.34
N VAL A 261 -7.96 4.86 11.70
CA VAL A 261 -7.77 5.91 12.70
C VAL A 261 -8.38 7.25 12.24
N PHE A 262 -8.16 7.60 10.96
CA PHE A 262 -8.71 8.84 10.39
C PHE A 262 -10.13 8.67 9.83
N GLY A 263 -10.74 7.49 9.95
CA GLY A 263 -12.07 7.25 9.40
C GLY A 263 -12.18 7.45 7.89
N TRP A 264 -11.06 7.32 7.16
CA TRP A 264 -11.01 7.44 5.72
C TRP A 264 -11.79 6.30 5.05
N PRO A 265 -12.72 6.59 4.12
CA PRO A 265 -13.61 5.57 3.54
C PRO A 265 -12.90 4.75 2.45
N GLY A 266 -11.81 4.09 2.79
CA GLY A 266 -11.03 3.25 1.90
C GLY A 266 -11.13 1.76 2.20
N LEU A 267 -10.37 0.96 1.44
CA LEU A 267 -10.30 -0.50 1.59
C LEU A 267 -9.77 -0.94 2.95
N GLY A 268 -8.78 -0.23 3.50
CA GLY A 268 -8.18 -0.58 4.77
C GLY A 268 -9.19 -0.48 5.92
N ARG A 269 -9.98 0.61 5.96
CA ARG A 269 -11.07 0.76 6.94
C ARG A 269 -12.14 -0.32 6.75
N MET A 270 -12.50 -0.64 5.51
CA MET A 270 -13.45 -1.72 5.22
C MET A 270 -12.94 -3.06 5.77
N GLY A 271 -11.68 -3.40 5.52
CA GLY A 271 -11.06 -4.62 6.04
C GLY A 271 -11.04 -4.67 7.58
N MET A 272 -10.74 -3.54 8.25
CA MET A 272 -10.81 -3.46 9.72
C MET A 272 -12.22 -3.69 10.24
N THR A 273 -13.21 -3.08 9.61
CA THR A 273 -14.62 -3.28 9.96
C THR A 273 -15.03 -4.74 9.78
N ALA A 274 -14.64 -5.36 8.67
CA ALA A 274 -14.90 -6.77 8.40
C ALA A 274 -14.30 -7.69 9.48
N ILE A 275 -13.05 -7.45 9.88
CA ILE A 275 -12.38 -8.25 10.92
C ILE A 275 -13.08 -8.09 12.28
N ASN A 276 -13.38 -6.85 12.68
CA ASN A 276 -14.02 -6.58 13.96
C ASN A 276 -15.42 -7.19 14.08
N ASN A 277 -16.14 -7.27 12.95
CA ASN A 277 -17.48 -7.86 12.89
C ASN A 277 -17.46 -9.34 12.43
N ARG A 278 -16.29 -9.98 12.30
CA ARG A 278 -16.17 -11.39 11.85
C ARG A 278 -16.90 -11.68 10.53
N ASP A 279 -16.94 -10.70 9.64
CA ASP A 279 -17.57 -10.80 8.33
C ASP A 279 -16.66 -11.58 7.37
N TYR A 280 -16.72 -12.90 7.44
CA TYR A 280 -15.81 -13.78 6.71
C TYR A 280 -15.87 -13.59 5.18
N PRO A 281 -17.06 -13.49 4.53
CA PRO A 281 -17.12 -13.19 3.10
C PRO A 281 -16.42 -11.87 2.74
N LEU A 282 -16.63 -10.81 3.53
CA LEU A 282 -16.02 -9.50 3.29
C LEU A 282 -14.51 -9.53 3.56
N ILE A 283 -14.04 -10.26 4.61
CA ILE A 283 -12.60 -10.47 4.88
C ILE A 283 -11.93 -11.18 3.70
N MET A 284 -12.54 -12.23 3.17
CA MET A 284 -12.03 -12.95 2.00
C MET A 284 -11.93 -12.06 0.77
N ALA A 285 -12.98 -11.30 0.47
CA ALA A 285 -13.01 -10.37 -0.66
C ALA A 285 -11.96 -9.27 -0.50
N TYR A 286 -11.82 -8.67 0.69
CA TYR A 286 -10.79 -7.69 1.01
C TYR A 286 -9.38 -8.26 0.80
N THR A 287 -9.12 -9.46 1.33
CA THR A 287 -7.80 -10.10 1.23
C THR A 287 -7.43 -10.40 -0.22
N MET A 288 -8.38 -10.93 -1.00
CA MET A 288 -8.17 -11.20 -2.42
C MET A 288 -7.94 -9.92 -3.22
N LEU A 289 -8.76 -8.88 -2.98
CA LEU A 289 -8.61 -7.60 -3.64
C LEU A 289 -7.27 -6.94 -3.30
N SER A 290 -6.88 -6.95 -2.02
CA SER A 290 -5.58 -6.42 -1.58
C SER A 290 -4.42 -7.18 -2.23
N CYS A 291 -4.52 -8.50 -2.36
CA CYS A 291 -3.53 -9.32 -3.05
C CYS A 291 -3.45 -8.96 -4.55
N ILE A 292 -4.59 -8.81 -5.22
CA ILE A 292 -4.65 -8.40 -6.63
C ILE A 292 -4.00 -7.02 -6.81
N VAL A 293 -4.33 -6.05 -5.98
CA VAL A 293 -3.76 -4.69 -6.05
C VAL A 293 -2.26 -4.71 -5.80
N LEU A 294 -1.78 -5.49 -4.81
CA LEU A 294 -0.35 -5.69 -4.57
C LEU A 294 0.37 -6.28 -5.80
N ILE A 295 -0.21 -7.29 -6.40
CA ILE A 295 0.31 -7.97 -7.58
C ILE A 295 0.37 -7.01 -8.77
N VAL A 296 -0.74 -6.29 -9.05
CA VAL A 296 -0.80 -5.28 -10.12
C VAL A 296 0.20 -4.15 -9.87
N GLY A 297 0.31 -3.70 -8.63
CA GLY A 297 1.30 -2.71 -8.23
C GLY A 297 2.73 -3.16 -8.49
N ASN A 298 3.10 -4.39 -8.11
CA ASN A 298 4.41 -4.98 -8.41
C ASN A 298 4.64 -5.12 -9.92
N PHE A 299 3.61 -5.51 -10.67
CA PHE A 299 3.69 -5.61 -12.12
C PHE A 299 3.94 -4.26 -12.80
N ILE A 300 3.26 -3.20 -12.35
CA ILE A 300 3.51 -1.83 -12.81
C ILE A 300 4.94 -1.41 -12.46
N ALA A 301 5.41 -1.73 -11.25
CA ALA A 301 6.77 -1.47 -10.81
C ALA A 301 7.82 -2.11 -11.71
N ASP A 302 7.63 -3.39 -12.06
CA ASP A 302 8.53 -4.13 -12.97
C ASP A 302 8.57 -3.49 -14.37
N ILE A 303 7.42 -3.02 -14.89
CA ILE A 303 7.36 -2.31 -16.18
C ILE A 303 8.12 -0.97 -16.11
N LEU A 304 7.89 -0.19 -15.06
CA LEU A 304 8.58 1.10 -14.87
C LEU A 304 10.09 0.89 -14.73
N TYR A 305 10.51 -0.17 -14.05
CA TYR A 305 11.91 -0.53 -13.90
C TYR A 305 12.55 -0.91 -15.25
N ALA A 306 11.91 -1.79 -16.02
CA ALA A 306 12.40 -2.17 -17.34
C ALA A 306 12.42 -0.99 -18.34
N ALA A 307 11.56 0.01 -18.15
CA ALA A 307 11.54 1.23 -18.95
C ALA A 307 12.67 2.21 -18.55
N ALA A 308 13.00 2.27 -17.25
CA ALA A 308 13.98 3.21 -16.70
C ALA A 308 15.43 2.74 -16.95
N ASP A 309 15.71 1.43 -16.89
CA ASP A 309 17.06 0.87 -17.07
C ASP A 309 17.13 -0.15 -18.21
N PRO A 310 17.76 0.21 -19.35
CA PRO A 310 17.95 -0.70 -20.49
C PRO A 310 18.79 -1.96 -20.16
N ARG A 311 19.64 -1.92 -19.13
CA ARG A 311 20.47 -3.05 -18.70
C ARG A 311 19.61 -4.12 -18.03
N VAL A 312 18.67 -3.70 -17.22
CA VAL A 312 17.70 -4.56 -16.58
C VAL A 312 16.77 -5.20 -17.60
N LYS A 313 16.36 -4.45 -18.62
CA LYS A 313 15.58 -4.99 -19.73
C LYS A 313 16.31 -6.17 -20.42
N LYS A 314 17.64 -6.09 -20.58
CA LYS A 314 18.44 -7.18 -21.14
C LYS A 314 18.54 -8.38 -20.19
N SER A 315 18.79 -8.16 -18.90
CA SER A 315 18.88 -9.25 -17.92
C SER A 315 17.52 -9.94 -17.67
N MET A 316 16.42 -9.20 -17.72
CA MET A 316 15.07 -9.78 -17.68
C MET A 316 14.77 -10.65 -18.91
N LEU A 317 15.27 -10.28 -20.08
CA LEU A 317 15.14 -11.07 -21.32
C LEU A 317 16.04 -12.31 -21.31
N SER A 318 17.29 -12.22 -20.83
CA SER A 318 18.20 -13.37 -20.72
C SER A 318 17.74 -14.41 -19.70
N ALA A 319 17.15 -13.99 -18.57
CA ALA A 319 16.53 -14.91 -17.60
C ALA A 319 15.33 -15.69 -18.17
N LEU A 320 14.70 -15.16 -19.23
CA LEU A 320 13.64 -15.88 -19.96
C LEU A 320 14.19 -16.99 -20.84
N ASP A 321 15.37 -16.77 -21.45
CA ASP A 321 16.03 -17.75 -22.33
C ASP A 321 16.64 -18.92 -21.53
N GLU A 322 17.09 -18.68 -20.30
CA GLU A 322 17.63 -19.71 -19.40
C GLU A 322 16.55 -20.55 -18.68
N GLY A 323 15.39 -19.98 -18.40
CA GLY A 323 14.25 -20.68 -17.77
C GLY A 323 13.38 -21.46 -18.76
N GLY A 324 13.73 -21.48 -20.03
CA GLY A 324 13.08 -22.23 -21.11
C GLY A 324 13.81 -23.51 -21.55
N LYS A 325 14.92 -23.84 -20.87
CA LYS A 325 15.63 -25.12 -20.96
C LYS A 325 15.36 -25.93 -19.71
#